data_46cc282e104126e1795ab8409178ed7f
#
_entry.id   46cc282e104126e1795ab8409178ed7f
#
_cell.length_a   1.000
_cell.length_b   1.000
_cell.length_c   1.000
_cell.angle_alpha   90.00
_cell.angle_beta   90.00
_cell.angle_gamma   90.00
#
_symmetry.space_group_name_H-M   'P 1'
#
loop_
_entity.id
_entity.type
_entity.pdbx_description
1 polymer ?
#
loop_
_entity_poly.entity_id
_entity_poly.type
_entity_poly.pdbx_seq_one_letter_code
_entity_poly.pdbx_strand_id
1 'polypeptide(L)'
;MKTKISMLIAAAVLLISCDLNKMPLSQLSPDSFFSNETELQAFSNQFYTIFPATGVYEEESDMLIKDGLTNEMESARPVPSSGGGWSFTDLRNYNTLIEYSVNCKDEAVRTKYIALARFFRAYYYFDKVKKFGDYPYYDKQMGSDD
;
A
#
# COMPACT_ATOMS: atom_id res chain seq x y z
N MET A 1 -16.65 -20.01 55.09
CA MET A 1 -15.46 -19.91 54.24
C MET A 1 -15.66 -20.54 52.87
N LYS A 2 -16.21 -21.73 52.78
CA LYS A 2 -16.41 -22.47 51.49
C LYS A 2 -17.26 -21.69 50.46
N THR A 3 -18.31 -21.01 50.85
CA THR A 3 -19.20 -20.22 49.97
C THR A 3 -18.50 -18.97 49.36
N LYS A 4 -17.61 -18.32 50.11
CA LYS A 4 -16.84 -17.17 49.61
C LYS A 4 -15.80 -17.59 48.59
N ILE A 5 -15.17 -18.75 48.76
CA ILE A 5 -14.20 -19.32 47.82
C ILE A 5 -14.90 -19.75 46.53
N SER A 6 -16.08 -20.36 46.62
CA SER A 6 -16.88 -20.75 45.45
C SER A 6 -17.33 -19.54 44.61
N MET A 7 -17.67 -18.44 45.27
CA MET A 7 -18.07 -17.21 44.59
C MET A 7 -16.89 -16.51 43.89
N LEU A 8 -15.69 -16.60 44.47
CA LEU A 8 -14.45 -16.07 43.87
C LEU A 8 -14.02 -16.86 42.62
N ILE A 9 -14.17 -18.19 42.65
CA ILE A 9 -13.88 -19.06 41.52
C ILE A 9 -14.88 -18.82 40.39
N ALA A 10 -16.18 -18.65 40.69
CA ALA A 10 -17.17 -18.33 39.68
C ALA A 10 -16.94 -16.97 39.02
N ALA A 11 -16.52 -15.97 39.79
CA ALA A 11 -16.14 -14.66 39.25
C ALA A 11 -14.88 -14.71 38.36
N ALA A 12 -13.88 -15.52 38.70
CA ALA A 12 -12.66 -15.70 37.91
C ALA A 12 -12.92 -16.39 36.56
N VAL A 13 -13.90 -17.33 36.51
CA VAL A 13 -14.28 -18.03 35.27
C VAL A 13 -14.99 -17.08 34.28
N LEU A 14 -15.70 -16.07 34.76
CA LEU A 14 -16.39 -15.08 33.92
C LEU A 14 -15.44 -14.09 33.24
N LEU A 15 -14.17 -13.97 33.69
CA LEU A 15 -13.19 -13.06 33.14
C LEU A 15 -12.38 -13.66 31.96
N ILE A 16 -12.53 -14.95 31.67
CA ILE A 16 -11.76 -15.67 30.63
C ILE A 16 -12.48 -15.63 29.25
N SER A 17 -13.68 -15.03 29.16
CA SER A 17 -14.56 -15.16 28.00
C SER A 17 -14.38 -14.13 26.88
N CYS A 18 -13.38 -13.26 26.94
CA CYS A 18 -13.13 -12.32 25.84
C CYS A 18 -11.93 -12.76 25.03
N ASP A 19 -12.19 -13.44 23.92
CA ASP A 19 -11.19 -13.55 22.84
C ASP A 19 -11.11 -12.20 22.13
N LEU A 20 -10.15 -11.39 22.55
CA LEU A 20 -9.87 -10.05 22.00
C LEU A 20 -9.25 -10.09 20.60
N ASN A 21 -8.88 -11.28 20.11
CA ASN A 21 -8.27 -11.48 18.80
C ASN A 21 -9.27 -11.82 17.69
N LYS A 22 -10.57 -11.61 17.90
CA LYS A 22 -11.52 -11.77 16.80
C LYS A 22 -11.35 -10.61 15.82
N MET A 23 -10.71 -10.89 14.70
CA MET A 23 -10.77 -10.01 13.54
C MET A 23 -12.24 -9.81 13.13
N PRO A 24 -12.68 -8.57 12.84
CA PRO A 24 -14.02 -8.33 12.34
C PRO A 24 -14.25 -9.16 11.07
N LEU A 25 -15.29 -9.97 11.05
CA LEU A 25 -15.68 -10.80 9.88
C LEU A 25 -15.99 -9.98 8.63
N SER A 26 -16.13 -8.64 8.78
CA SER A 26 -16.40 -7.69 7.71
C SER A 26 -15.15 -7.02 7.12
N GLN A 27 -13.97 -7.26 7.69
CA GLN A 27 -12.71 -6.73 7.17
C GLN A 27 -11.88 -7.88 6.61
N LEU A 28 -11.46 -7.73 5.36
CA LEU A 28 -10.48 -8.62 4.74
C LEU A 28 -9.15 -8.46 5.51
N SER A 29 -8.79 -9.50 6.26
CA SER A 29 -7.47 -9.53 6.90
C SER A 29 -6.41 -9.78 5.83
N PRO A 30 -5.33 -8.99 5.79
CA PRO A 30 -4.21 -9.28 4.90
C PRO A 30 -3.66 -10.70 5.05
N ASP A 31 -3.72 -11.27 6.27
CA ASP A 31 -3.22 -12.61 6.56
C ASP A 31 -4.03 -13.73 5.90
N SER A 32 -5.30 -13.50 5.59
CA SER A 32 -6.20 -14.47 4.93
C SER A 32 -6.44 -14.17 3.45
N PHE A 33 -6.17 -12.95 3.04
CA PHE A 33 -6.26 -12.52 1.65
C PHE A 33 -4.94 -12.80 0.90
N PHE A 34 -4.91 -12.65 -0.39
CA PHE A 34 -3.76 -12.94 -1.27
C PHE A 34 -3.43 -14.43 -1.41
N SER A 35 -4.40 -15.32 -1.17
CA SER A 35 -4.21 -16.77 -1.16
C SER A 35 -4.26 -17.42 -2.55
N ASN A 36 -4.81 -16.73 -3.54
CA ASN A 36 -5.03 -17.23 -4.89
C ASN A 36 -4.88 -16.14 -5.96
N GLU A 37 -4.82 -16.55 -7.24
CA GLU A 37 -4.62 -15.61 -8.36
C GLU A 37 -5.72 -14.55 -8.46
N THR A 38 -6.97 -14.92 -8.21
CA THR A 38 -8.10 -14.00 -8.31
C THR A 38 -7.97 -12.84 -7.33
N GLU A 39 -7.56 -13.12 -6.10
CA GLU A 39 -7.36 -12.11 -5.07
C GLU A 39 -6.16 -11.21 -5.36
N LEU A 40 -5.04 -11.80 -5.81
CA LEU A 40 -3.86 -11.05 -6.23
C LEU A 40 -4.18 -10.13 -7.41
N GLN A 41 -4.94 -10.62 -8.38
CA GLN A 41 -5.38 -9.85 -9.53
C GLN A 41 -6.32 -8.71 -9.10
N ALA A 42 -7.34 -9.02 -8.30
CA ALA A 42 -8.29 -8.03 -7.82
C ALA A 42 -7.59 -6.88 -7.10
N PHE A 43 -6.63 -7.20 -6.23
CA PHE A 43 -5.85 -6.19 -5.52
C PHE A 43 -4.93 -5.39 -6.45
N SER A 44 -4.25 -6.04 -7.39
CA SER A 44 -3.31 -5.38 -8.30
C SER A 44 -3.96 -4.50 -9.37
N ASN A 45 -5.26 -4.67 -9.65
CA ASN A 45 -5.97 -3.85 -10.63
C ASN A 45 -5.92 -2.36 -10.31
N GLN A 46 -5.90 -1.98 -9.03
CA GLN A 46 -5.75 -0.59 -8.61
C GLN A 46 -4.40 0.03 -8.98
N PHE A 47 -3.36 -0.77 -9.23
CA PHE A 47 -2.03 -0.26 -9.54
C PHE A 47 -1.98 0.50 -10.87
N TYR A 48 -2.86 0.13 -11.80
CA TYR A 48 -2.93 0.75 -13.12
C TYR A 48 -3.44 2.20 -13.10
N THR A 49 -4.01 2.65 -11.98
CA THR A 49 -4.48 4.03 -11.83
C THR A 49 -3.35 5.05 -11.78
N ILE A 50 -2.09 4.60 -11.59
CA ILE A 50 -0.91 5.48 -11.62
C ILE A 50 -0.62 6.01 -13.03
N PHE A 51 -1.09 5.30 -14.06
CA PHE A 51 -0.89 5.76 -15.43
C PHE A 51 -1.83 6.91 -15.77
N PRO A 52 -1.39 7.89 -16.56
CA PRO A 52 -2.26 8.98 -16.99
C PRO A 52 -3.47 8.43 -17.77
N ALA A 53 -4.65 8.97 -17.48
CA ALA A 53 -5.91 8.50 -18.05
C ALA A 53 -6.05 8.80 -19.55
N THR A 54 -5.36 9.79 -20.08
CA THR A 54 -5.44 10.20 -21.47
C THR A 54 -4.09 10.63 -22.00
N GLY A 55 -3.75 10.04 -23.15
CA GLY A 55 -2.75 10.59 -24.05
C GLY A 55 -1.30 10.35 -23.66
N VAL A 56 -0.59 9.87 -24.64
CA VAL A 56 0.89 9.75 -24.62
C VAL A 56 1.54 11.11 -24.90
N TYR A 57 0.79 12.20 -24.73
CA TYR A 57 1.32 13.55 -24.98
C TYR A 57 2.03 14.03 -23.72
N GLU A 58 3.34 14.01 -23.78
CA GLU A 58 4.17 14.72 -22.81
C GLU A 58 4.05 16.23 -23.09
N GLU A 59 2.97 16.84 -22.61
CA GLU A 59 2.70 18.27 -22.74
C GLU A 59 3.79 19.15 -22.07
N GLU A 60 4.74 18.51 -21.39
CA GLU A 60 5.83 19.17 -20.65
C GLU A 60 7.20 18.71 -21.15
N SER A 61 7.27 18.29 -22.42
CA SER A 61 8.52 17.90 -23.08
C SER A 61 8.97 18.96 -24.09
N ASP A 62 10.21 18.86 -24.51
CA ASP A 62 10.76 19.71 -25.59
C ASP A 62 9.99 19.57 -26.93
N MET A 63 9.12 18.57 -27.02
CA MET A 63 8.34 18.26 -28.23
C MET A 63 6.98 18.93 -28.26
N LEU A 64 6.41 19.27 -27.11
CA LEU A 64 5.08 19.87 -27.00
C LEU A 64 5.03 20.88 -25.85
N ILE A 65 4.96 22.15 -26.19
CA ILE A 65 4.81 23.23 -25.22
C ILE A 65 3.34 23.62 -25.14
N LYS A 66 2.77 23.53 -23.95
CA LYS A 66 1.43 24.01 -23.64
C LYS A 66 1.46 25.54 -23.52
N ASP A 67 0.34 26.19 -23.81
CA ASP A 67 0.18 27.62 -23.55
C ASP A 67 0.31 27.92 -22.05
N GLY A 68 1.43 28.54 -21.67
CA GLY A 68 1.89 28.67 -20.29
C GLY A 68 2.87 27.55 -19.88
N LEU A 69 4.12 27.94 -19.65
CA LEU A 69 5.15 27.02 -19.17
C LEU A 69 4.80 26.54 -17.76
N THR A 70 5.12 25.28 -17.47
CA THR A 70 5.00 24.77 -16.10
C THR A 70 6.07 25.37 -15.21
N ASN A 71 5.84 25.42 -13.91
CA ASN A 71 6.80 25.93 -12.95
C ASN A 71 8.16 25.19 -13.03
N GLU A 72 8.13 23.90 -13.40
CA GLU A 72 9.36 23.11 -13.60
C GLU A 72 10.18 23.65 -14.80
N MET A 73 9.53 24.06 -15.88
CA MET A 73 10.20 24.63 -17.05
C MET A 73 10.67 26.07 -16.81
N GLU A 74 10.00 26.80 -15.94
CA GLU A 74 10.39 28.16 -15.54
C GLU A 74 11.49 28.20 -14.46
N SER A 75 12.11 27.07 -14.14
CA SER A 75 13.09 26.94 -13.07
C SER A 75 12.54 27.25 -11.66
N ALA A 76 11.24 27.41 -11.55
CA ALA A 76 10.53 27.62 -10.29
C ALA A 76 9.96 26.28 -9.82
N ARG A 77 10.82 25.39 -9.33
CA ARG A 77 10.38 24.11 -8.74
C ARG A 77 9.79 24.39 -7.35
N PRO A 78 8.45 24.55 -7.19
CA PRO A 78 7.89 24.68 -5.87
C PRO A 78 8.05 23.33 -5.16
N VAL A 79 8.81 23.31 -4.08
CA VAL A 79 8.74 22.22 -3.11
C VAL A 79 7.51 22.50 -2.26
N PRO A 80 6.38 21.80 -2.49
CA PRO A 80 5.18 22.11 -1.74
C PRO A 80 5.41 21.74 -0.28
N SER A 81 5.13 22.69 0.60
CA SER A 81 5.20 22.49 2.05
C SER A 81 4.12 21.53 2.57
N SER A 82 3.06 21.30 1.79
CA SER A 82 2.00 20.33 2.10
C SER A 82 1.25 19.95 0.83
N GLY A 83 0.81 18.72 0.74
CA GLY A 83 -0.15 18.24 -0.28
C GLY A 83 0.40 18.07 -1.70
N GLY A 84 1.60 18.45 -2.00
CA GLY A 84 2.18 18.50 -3.35
C GLY A 84 2.52 17.17 -3.99
N GLY A 85 1.68 16.15 -3.79
CA GLY A 85 1.91 14.83 -4.36
C GLY A 85 2.78 13.92 -3.48
N TRP A 86 3.06 14.32 -2.24
CA TRP A 86 3.62 13.47 -1.20
C TRP A 86 2.53 12.51 -0.71
N SER A 87 2.41 11.37 -1.37
CA SER A 87 1.49 10.30 -0.99
C SER A 87 2.21 8.98 -1.10
N PHE A 88 2.20 8.22 -0.02
CA PHE A 88 2.79 6.88 0.05
C PHE A 88 1.75 5.76 -0.05
N THR A 89 0.49 6.10 -0.35
CA THR A 89 -0.60 5.12 -0.42
C THR A 89 -0.33 4.04 -1.46
N ASP A 90 0.05 4.44 -2.68
CA ASP A 90 0.34 3.50 -3.76
C ASP A 90 1.55 2.64 -3.43
N LEU A 91 2.61 3.25 -2.90
CA LEU A 91 3.80 2.53 -2.45
C LEU A 91 3.48 1.49 -1.37
N ARG A 92 2.62 1.85 -0.42
CA ARG A 92 2.14 0.91 0.60
C ARG A 92 1.41 -0.26 -0.03
N ASN A 93 0.53 -0.01 -1.00
CA ASN A 93 -0.21 -1.07 -1.69
C ASN A 93 0.74 -2.02 -2.45
N TYR A 94 1.77 -1.50 -3.12
CA TYR A 94 2.77 -2.35 -3.79
C TYR A 94 3.54 -3.21 -2.80
N ASN A 95 4.00 -2.62 -1.69
CA ASN A 95 4.71 -3.35 -0.66
C ASN A 95 3.80 -4.37 0.04
N THR A 96 2.53 -4.04 0.30
CA THR A 96 1.53 -4.97 0.84
C THR A 96 1.38 -6.20 -0.04
N LEU A 97 1.22 -6.04 -1.35
CA LEU A 97 1.10 -7.18 -2.25
C LEU A 97 2.38 -8.05 -2.24
N ILE A 98 3.55 -7.42 -2.26
CA ILE A 98 4.83 -8.15 -2.22
C ILE A 98 4.94 -8.97 -0.92
N GLU A 99 4.60 -8.38 0.21
CA GLU A 99 4.73 -9.01 1.53
C GLU A 99 3.72 -10.15 1.72
N TYR A 100 2.45 -9.89 1.47
CA TYR A 100 1.39 -10.88 1.71
C TYR A 100 1.18 -11.89 0.58
N SER A 101 1.83 -11.72 -0.58
CA SER A 101 1.78 -12.70 -1.67
C SER A 101 2.30 -14.09 -1.26
N VAL A 102 3.03 -14.19 -0.15
CA VAL A 102 3.47 -15.45 0.46
C VAL A 102 2.29 -16.37 0.81
N ASN A 103 1.10 -15.84 1.02
CA ASN A 103 -0.11 -16.60 1.27
C ASN A 103 -0.55 -17.43 0.04
N CYS A 104 -0.18 -17.01 -1.17
CA CYS A 104 -0.42 -17.77 -2.39
C CYS A 104 0.60 -18.92 -2.51
N LYS A 105 0.09 -20.15 -2.48
CA LYS A 105 0.92 -21.36 -2.54
C LYS A 105 1.44 -21.66 -3.95
N ASP A 106 0.75 -21.14 -4.98
CA ASP A 106 1.22 -21.26 -6.37
C ASP A 106 2.39 -20.30 -6.60
N GLU A 107 3.58 -20.89 -6.74
CA GLU A 107 4.82 -20.13 -6.90
C GLU A 107 4.88 -19.34 -8.21
N ALA A 108 4.34 -19.88 -9.29
CA ALA A 108 4.34 -19.19 -10.58
C ALA A 108 3.44 -17.96 -10.54
N VAL A 109 2.24 -18.11 -9.98
CA VAL A 109 1.30 -17.01 -9.75
C VAL A 109 1.91 -15.97 -8.81
N ARG A 110 2.43 -16.39 -7.68
CA ARG A 110 3.09 -15.50 -6.71
C ARG A 110 4.20 -14.68 -7.36
N THR A 111 5.10 -15.33 -8.09
CA THR A 111 6.22 -14.68 -8.78
C THR A 111 5.75 -13.64 -9.78
N LYS A 112 4.71 -13.96 -10.58
CA LYS A 112 4.09 -13.04 -11.53
C LYS A 112 3.61 -11.76 -10.85
N TYR A 113 2.86 -11.86 -9.76
CA TYR A 113 2.30 -10.68 -9.08
C TYR A 113 3.34 -9.91 -8.26
N ILE A 114 4.35 -10.57 -7.71
CA ILE A 114 5.51 -9.89 -7.12
C ILE A 114 6.25 -9.06 -8.18
N ALA A 115 6.49 -9.63 -9.36
CA ALA A 115 7.14 -8.91 -10.45
C ALA A 115 6.32 -7.70 -10.89
N LEU A 116 4.99 -7.86 -11.00
CA LEU A 116 4.06 -6.77 -11.31
C LEU A 116 4.15 -5.65 -10.26
N ALA A 117 4.07 -5.97 -8.98
CA ALA A 117 4.16 -4.99 -7.91
C ALA A 117 5.52 -4.27 -7.88
N ARG A 118 6.62 -4.99 -8.13
CA ARG A 118 7.96 -4.40 -8.26
C ARG A 118 8.06 -3.44 -9.45
N PHE A 119 7.43 -3.76 -10.57
CA PHE A 119 7.36 -2.85 -11.71
C PHE A 119 6.65 -1.55 -11.34
N PHE A 120 5.46 -1.61 -10.73
CA PHE A 120 4.72 -0.43 -10.33
C PHE A 120 5.44 0.38 -9.24
N ARG A 121 6.13 -0.29 -8.32
CA ARG A 121 6.97 0.36 -7.32
C ARG A 121 8.12 1.14 -7.98
N ALA A 122 8.79 0.54 -8.97
CA ALA A 122 9.84 1.22 -9.71
C ALA A 122 9.31 2.42 -10.50
N TYR A 123 8.15 2.27 -11.15
CA TYR A 123 7.49 3.35 -11.86
C TYR A 123 7.09 4.50 -10.92
N TYR A 124 6.53 4.18 -9.75
CA TYR A 124 6.23 5.16 -8.71
C TYR A 124 7.46 5.96 -8.31
N TYR A 125 8.56 5.30 -8.00
CA TYR A 125 9.80 5.99 -7.64
C TYR A 125 10.35 6.83 -8.77
N PHE A 126 10.29 6.35 -10.00
CA PHE A 126 10.67 7.12 -11.16
C PHE A 126 9.88 8.43 -11.27
N ASP A 127 8.55 8.38 -11.12
CA ASP A 127 7.69 9.57 -11.13
C ASP A 127 8.04 10.54 -9.99
N LYS A 128 8.28 10.01 -8.79
CA LYS A 128 8.63 10.85 -7.62
C LYS A 128 10.01 11.50 -7.77
N VAL A 129 11.00 10.76 -8.21
CA VAL A 129 12.34 11.29 -8.45
C VAL A 129 12.32 12.35 -9.55
N LYS A 130 11.55 12.17 -10.62
CA LYS A 130 11.35 13.20 -11.66
C LYS A 130 10.82 14.51 -11.06
N LYS A 131 9.85 14.42 -10.13
CA LYS A 131 9.16 15.58 -9.57
C LYS A 131 9.93 16.25 -8.43
N PHE A 132 10.53 15.46 -7.55
CA PHE A 132 11.07 15.95 -6.28
C PHE A 132 12.59 15.86 -6.16
N GLY A 133 13.27 15.09 -7.04
CA GLY A 133 14.67 14.75 -6.86
C GLY A 133 14.83 13.65 -5.82
N ASP A 134 15.52 13.94 -4.72
CA ASP A 134 15.69 12.99 -3.63
C ASP A 134 14.35 12.62 -3.01
N TYR A 135 14.10 11.31 -2.89
CA TYR A 135 12.85 10.78 -2.37
C TYR A 135 13.11 9.61 -1.41
N PRO A 136 12.45 9.54 -0.24
CA PRO A 136 12.64 8.47 0.72
C PRO A 136 12.30 7.10 0.11
N TYR A 137 13.17 6.11 0.34
CA TYR A 137 13.00 4.76 -0.19
C TYR A 137 12.49 3.80 0.89
N TYR A 138 11.36 3.15 0.59
CA TYR A 138 10.75 2.13 1.44
C TYR A 138 10.44 0.90 0.60
N ASP A 139 11.04 -0.22 0.92
CA ASP A 139 10.88 -1.50 0.20
C ASP A 139 9.98 -2.51 0.93
N LYS A 140 9.52 -2.15 2.12
CA LYS A 140 8.61 -2.95 2.95
C LYS A 140 7.43 -2.09 3.43
N GLN A 141 6.40 -2.75 3.93
CA GLN A 141 5.32 -2.06 4.61
C GLN A 141 5.84 -1.49 5.94
N MET A 142 5.57 -0.21 6.17
CA MET A 142 5.93 0.43 7.42
C MET A 142 4.80 0.28 8.43
N GLY A 143 5.15 -0.10 9.65
CA GLY A 143 4.25 -0.14 10.80
C GLY A 143 4.03 1.24 11.41
N SER A 144 3.21 1.28 12.47
CA SER A 144 2.99 2.51 13.24
C SER A 144 4.20 2.90 14.11
N ASP A 145 5.17 2.00 14.26
CA ASP A 145 6.31 2.14 15.18
C ASP A 145 7.65 2.33 14.42
N ASP A 146 7.59 2.48 13.09
CA ASP A 146 8.77 2.71 12.23
C ASP A 146 9.09 4.21 12.04
#